data_24e942f35976c3fe748eccec5fccde42
#
_entry.id   24e942f35976c3fe748eccec5fccde42
#
_cell.length_a   1.000
_cell.length_b   1.000
_cell.length_c   1.000
_cell.angle_alpha   90.00
_cell.angle_beta   90.00
_cell.angle_gamma   90.00
#
_symmetry.space_group_name_H-M   'P 1'
#
loop_
_entity.id
_entity.type
_entity.pdbx_description
1 polymer ?
#
loop_
_entity_poly.entity_id
_entity_poly.type
_entity_poly.pdbx_seq_one_letter_code
_entity_poly.pdbx_strand_id
1 'polypeptide(L)'
;YRLTHFRTDFRTPDAFAFIVQPGNAEIVKGESVPISVSLLPNAGTVNHLRAALPKTIMIMFRQTGVSSSEQIEVKPDSMGQFRTSIPSLKRSVEYFAEAEGIRSSTYAITVIDRPVIRSLKVRLTPPAYSHLQEQLLDENFGDVLALPGTLVRWQISSSKDLRRAQIMFNYGKKISLTRHESRVQGDTYSAELAIHTRATYHVEVEDMDGFANMNPIDYKLEIMIDETPAVAIVYPGKNIDIANEMQLPLRLKIHDDYGFTSVKIAYRLVHSRYEKPVETFTFIAIPIS
;
A
#
# COMPACT_ATOMS: atom_id res chain seq x y z
N TYR A 1 50.17 -4.41 -48.45
CA TYR A 1 48.90 -4.98 -48.00
C TYR A 1 47.74 -3.97 -48.18
N ARG A 2 47.85 -2.71 -47.87
CA ARG A 2 46.84 -1.67 -48.12
C ARG A 2 46.57 -1.41 -49.61
N LEU A 3 47.55 -1.52 -50.44
CA LEU A 3 47.43 -1.28 -51.88
C LEU A 3 46.65 -2.39 -52.65
N THR A 4 46.58 -3.59 -52.05
CA THR A 4 45.87 -4.73 -52.68
C THR A 4 44.42 -4.89 -52.10
N HIS A 5 44.09 -4.17 -51.02
CA HIS A 5 42.78 -4.27 -50.30
C HIS A 5 42.10 -2.91 -50.21
N PHE A 6 42.05 -2.15 -51.29
CA PHE A 6 41.51 -0.78 -51.35
C PHE A 6 40.00 -0.67 -51.05
N ARG A 7 39.29 -1.79 -51.01
CA ARG A 7 37.87 -1.85 -50.61
C ARG A 7 37.67 -2.16 -49.10
N THR A 8 38.73 -2.42 -48.35
CA THR A 8 38.67 -2.67 -46.93
C THR A 8 38.88 -1.36 -46.16
N ASP A 9 37.94 -0.99 -45.31
CA ASP A 9 38.02 0.23 -44.48
C ASP A 9 39.06 -0.05 -43.38
N PHE A 10 40.30 0.39 -43.56
CA PHE A 10 41.41 0.25 -42.60
C PHE A 10 41.29 1.35 -41.56
N ARG A 11 40.47 1.14 -40.54
CA ARG A 11 40.45 1.98 -39.33
C ARG A 11 41.64 1.60 -38.45
N THR A 12 42.36 2.60 -37.94
CA THR A 12 43.32 2.39 -36.87
C THR A 12 42.58 1.81 -35.67
N PRO A 13 43.10 0.74 -35.05
CA PRO A 13 42.50 0.22 -33.84
C PRO A 13 42.36 1.34 -32.77
N ASP A 14 41.21 1.39 -32.12
CA ASP A 14 40.98 2.35 -31.01
C ASP A 14 42.07 2.18 -29.95
N ALA A 15 42.56 3.28 -29.41
CA ALA A 15 43.65 3.26 -28.43
C ALA A 15 43.23 2.57 -27.11
N PHE A 16 41.94 2.59 -26.78
CA PHE A 16 41.33 1.98 -25.58
C PHE A 16 39.91 1.56 -25.85
N ALA A 17 39.36 0.74 -24.95
CA ALA A 17 37.98 0.34 -24.93
C ALA A 17 37.34 0.80 -23.61
N PHE A 18 36.04 1.10 -23.66
CA PHE A 18 35.28 1.46 -22.49
C PHE A 18 34.69 0.23 -21.83
N ILE A 19 34.75 0.15 -20.49
CA ILE A 19 33.90 -0.70 -19.65
C ILE A 19 32.97 0.24 -18.87
N VAL A 20 31.68 0.14 -19.16
CA VAL A 20 30.66 1.02 -18.56
C VAL A 20 29.75 0.19 -17.66
N GLN A 21 29.57 0.65 -16.44
CA GLN A 21 28.63 0.09 -15.47
C GLN A 21 27.62 1.15 -15.06
N PRO A 22 26.34 0.77 -14.86
CA PRO A 22 25.79 -0.58 -14.83
C PRO A 22 25.53 -1.21 -16.21
N GLY A 23 25.78 -0.52 -17.31
CA GLY A 23 25.35 -0.96 -18.64
C GLY A 23 23.84 -0.76 -18.81
N ASN A 24 23.13 -1.80 -19.31
CA ASN A 24 21.67 -1.78 -19.29
C ASN A 24 21.16 -2.03 -17.87
N ALA A 25 20.21 -1.22 -17.42
CA ALA A 25 19.66 -1.30 -16.06
C ALA A 25 18.18 -0.90 -16.01
N GLU A 26 17.52 -1.35 -14.98
CA GLU A 26 16.16 -0.93 -14.62
C GLU A 26 16.19 -0.21 -13.28
N ILE A 27 15.50 0.91 -13.18
CA ILE A 27 15.42 1.72 -11.97
C ILE A 27 13.99 2.19 -11.72
N VAL A 28 13.69 2.54 -10.49
CA VAL A 28 12.41 3.17 -10.14
C VAL A 28 12.47 4.66 -10.48
N LYS A 29 11.36 5.20 -10.95
CA LYS A 29 11.18 6.62 -11.28
C LYS A 29 11.58 7.53 -10.12
N GLY A 30 12.47 8.46 -10.40
CA GLY A 30 13.00 9.40 -9.42
C GLY A 30 14.29 8.96 -8.74
N GLU A 31 14.75 7.74 -8.95
CA GLU A 31 16.06 7.29 -8.48
C GLU A 31 17.20 7.88 -9.32
N SER A 32 18.37 7.96 -8.70
CA SER A 32 19.62 8.36 -9.36
C SER A 32 20.42 7.12 -9.76
N VAL A 33 21.08 7.17 -10.91
CA VAL A 33 21.88 6.05 -11.41
C VAL A 33 23.36 6.37 -11.30
N PRO A 34 24.11 5.66 -10.46
CA PRO A 34 25.56 5.77 -10.44
C PRO A 34 26.15 5.13 -11.72
N ILE A 35 27.01 5.87 -12.41
CA ILE A 35 27.72 5.39 -13.59
C ILE A 35 29.21 5.34 -13.26
N SER A 36 29.83 4.21 -13.56
CA SER A 36 31.28 4.01 -13.44
C SER A 36 31.83 3.57 -14.80
N VAL A 37 32.88 4.25 -15.23
CA VAL A 37 33.54 3.95 -16.49
C VAL A 37 35.01 3.69 -16.23
N SER A 38 35.52 2.59 -16.78
CA SER A 38 36.93 2.23 -16.80
C SER A 38 37.42 2.14 -18.24
N LEU A 39 38.66 2.50 -18.49
CA LEU A 39 39.31 2.41 -19.80
C LEU A 39 40.30 1.24 -19.82
N LEU A 40 40.13 0.36 -20.79
CA LEU A 40 41.09 -0.73 -21.07
C LEU A 40 41.98 -0.35 -22.23
N PRO A 41 43.32 -0.23 -22.07
CA PRO A 41 44.22 -0.03 -23.17
C PRO A 41 44.22 -1.24 -24.11
N ASN A 42 44.14 -1.02 -25.41
CA ASN A 42 44.21 -2.10 -26.39
C ASN A 42 45.67 -2.59 -26.57
N ALA A 43 45.89 -3.89 -26.44
CA ALA A 43 47.21 -4.53 -26.43
C ALA A 43 48.07 -4.28 -27.68
N GLY A 44 47.47 -3.87 -28.82
CA GLY A 44 48.19 -3.52 -30.03
C GLY A 44 48.89 -2.15 -30.01
N THR A 45 48.58 -1.31 -29.02
CA THR A 45 49.08 0.08 -28.93
C THR A 45 50.25 0.20 -27.94
N VAL A 46 50.60 -0.89 -27.23
CA VAL A 46 51.57 -0.89 -26.12
C VAL A 46 53.02 -0.60 -26.57
N ASN A 47 53.37 -0.77 -27.86
CA ASN A 47 54.73 -0.64 -28.34
C ASN A 47 55.13 0.73 -28.93
N HIS A 48 54.22 1.63 -29.12
CA HIS A 48 54.54 2.98 -29.62
C HIS A 48 53.69 4.05 -28.88
N LEU A 49 54.27 4.62 -27.86
CA LEU A 49 53.69 5.64 -27.00
C LEU A 49 52.79 5.06 -25.89
N ARG A 50 53.16 5.31 -24.67
CA ARG A 50 52.19 5.42 -23.57
C ARG A 50 51.11 6.39 -24.02
N ALA A 51 50.07 5.89 -24.73
CA ALA A 51 48.88 6.67 -25.00
C ALA A 51 48.36 7.11 -23.65
N ALA A 52 48.53 8.39 -23.34
CA ALA A 52 48.03 8.95 -22.08
C ALA A 52 46.51 8.73 -22.14
N LEU A 53 45.99 7.94 -21.21
CA LEU A 53 44.56 7.77 -21.09
C LEU A 53 43.90 9.17 -20.99
N PRO A 54 42.69 9.34 -21.53
CA PRO A 54 42.01 10.61 -21.50
C PRO A 54 41.91 11.17 -20.10
N LYS A 55 42.18 12.45 -19.92
CA LYS A 55 42.04 13.15 -18.63
C LYS A 55 40.58 13.41 -18.27
N THR A 56 39.68 13.35 -19.25
CA THR A 56 38.24 13.55 -19.06
C THR A 56 37.49 12.68 -20.06
N ILE A 57 36.32 12.24 -19.67
CA ILE A 57 35.35 11.57 -20.54
C ILE A 57 34.04 12.35 -20.51
N MET A 58 33.25 12.20 -21.56
CA MET A 58 31.89 12.75 -21.64
C MET A 58 30.90 11.60 -21.53
N ILE A 59 29.96 11.68 -20.61
CA ILE A 59 28.78 10.80 -20.57
C ILE A 59 27.66 11.54 -21.28
N MET A 60 27.27 11.01 -22.44
CA MET A 60 26.15 11.53 -23.22
C MET A 60 24.90 10.74 -22.88
N PHE A 61 23.79 11.41 -22.56
CA PHE A 61 22.52 10.73 -22.34
C PHE A 61 21.36 11.47 -22.97
N ARG A 62 20.38 10.72 -23.43
CA ARG A 62 19.19 11.21 -24.11
C ARG A 62 17.95 10.55 -23.52
N GLN A 63 16.99 11.34 -23.08
CA GLN A 63 15.71 10.82 -22.58
C GLN A 63 14.85 10.34 -23.75
N THR A 64 14.14 9.24 -23.54
CA THR A 64 13.19 8.70 -24.53
C THR A 64 12.09 9.73 -24.84
N GLY A 65 11.91 10.00 -26.15
CA GLY A 65 10.93 10.99 -26.63
C GLY A 65 11.39 12.44 -26.57
N VAL A 66 12.68 12.69 -26.26
CA VAL A 66 13.29 14.03 -26.28
C VAL A 66 14.39 14.07 -27.33
N SER A 67 14.43 15.10 -28.15
CA SER A 67 15.45 15.23 -29.22
C SER A 67 16.78 15.79 -28.72
N SER A 68 16.80 16.47 -27.57
CA SER A 68 18.02 17.02 -26.98
C SER A 68 18.80 15.95 -26.21
N SER A 69 20.11 15.95 -26.37
CA SER A 69 21.02 15.16 -25.55
C SER A 69 21.65 16.04 -24.49
N GLU A 70 21.80 15.49 -23.29
CA GLU A 70 22.54 16.09 -22.19
C GLU A 70 23.89 15.43 -22.06
N GLN A 71 24.89 16.16 -21.50
CA GLN A 71 26.25 15.66 -21.34
C GLN A 71 26.80 15.99 -19.95
N ILE A 72 27.58 15.07 -19.40
CA ILE A 72 28.29 15.24 -18.13
C ILE A 72 29.78 15.01 -18.41
N GLU A 73 30.61 16.01 -18.11
CA GLU A 73 32.06 15.86 -18.11
C GLU A 73 32.53 15.19 -16.81
N VAL A 74 33.32 14.12 -16.92
CA VAL A 74 33.77 13.33 -15.78
C VAL A 74 35.28 13.21 -15.78
N LYS A 75 35.90 13.48 -14.64
CA LYS A 75 37.36 13.31 -14.39
C LYS A 75 37.62 12.00 -13.65
N PRO A 76 38.76 11.34 -13.84
CA PRO A 76 39.10 10.13 -13.12
C PRO A 76 39.34 10.41 -11.64
N ASP A 77 38.97 9.44 -10.81
CA ASP A 77 39.35 9.41 -9.40
C ASP A 77 40.82 8.98 -9.20
N SER A 78 41.24 8.86 -7.94
CA SER A 78 42.63 8.44 -7.58
C SER A 78 43.00 7.04 -8.07
N MET A 79 41.99 6.21 -8.44
CA MET A 79 42.18 4.86 -8.98
C MET A 79 42.05 4.83 -10.52
N GLY A 80 41.91 5.97 -11.18
CA GLY A 80 41.77 6.09 -12.62
C GLY A 80 40.35 5.68 -13.13
N GLN A 81 39.34 5.60 -12.24
CA GLN A 81 37.96 5.34 -12.61
C GLN A 81 37.18 6.66 -12.74
N PHE A 82 36.33 6.73 -13.76
CA PHE A 82 35.43 7.85 -13.97
C PHE A 82 34.09 7.57 -13.35
N ARG A 83 33.71 8.28 -12.32
CA ARG A 83 32.46 8.07 -11.57
C ARG A 83 31.60 9.31 -11.62
N THR A 84 30.33 9.12 -11.95
CA THR A 84 29.31 10.17 -11.92
C THR A 84 27.95 9.56 -11.57
N SER A 85 26.91 10.37 -11.51
CA SER A 85 25.54 9.92 -11.32
C SER A 85 24.61 10.74 -12.19
N ILE A 86 23.68 10.08 -12.86
CA ILE A 86 22.55 10.75 -13.52
C ILE A 86 21.46 10.93 -12.46
N PRO A 87 21.12 12.17 -12.09
CA PRO A 87 20.19 12.40 -10.99
C PRO A 87 18.75 12.19 -11.41
N SER A 88 17.93 11.64 -10.51
CA SER A 88 16.46 11.71 -10.50
C SER A 88 15.78 11.46 -11.86
N LEU A 89 16.01 10.31 -12.46
CA LEU A 89 15.44 9.96 -13.75
C LEU A 89 13.92 9.80 -13.68
N LYS A 90 13.21 10.59 -14.50
CA LYS A 90 11.75 10.53 -14.65
C LYS A 90 11.30 9.74 -15.89
N ARG A 91 12.19 9.51 -16.82
CA ARG A 91 11.96 8.79 -18.09
C ARG A 91 13.19 7.92 -18.42
N SER A 92 12.96 6.87 -19.15
CA SER A 92 14.04 6.01 -19.66
C SER A 92 15.02 6.82 -20.50
N VAL A 93 16.30 6.49 -20.40
CA VAL A 93 17.39 7.16 -21.10
C VAL A 93 18.27 6.15 -21.83
N GLU A 94 18.81 6.58 -22.96
CA GLU A 94 19.94 5.94 -23.61
C GLU A 94 21.20 6.74 -23.29
N TYR A 95 22.30 6.06 -22.99
CA TYR A 95 23.55 6.71 -22.68
C TYR A 95 24.77 5.97 -23.22
N PHE A 96 25.87 6.70 -23.42
CA PHE A 96 27.17 6.16 -23.82
C PHE A 96 28.28 7.07 -23.28
N ALA A 97 29.47 6.51 -23.19
CA ALA A 97 30.68 7.27 -22.87
C ALA A 97 31.46 7.62 -24.15
N GLU A 98 32.05 8.82 -24.22
CA GLU A 98 32.84 9.29 -25.31
C GLU A 98 34.12 9.98 -24.83
N ALA A 99 35.27 9.70 -25.46
CA ALA A 99 36.52 10.44 -25.26
C ALA A 99 37.37 10.32 -26.48
N GLU A 100 38.05 11.40 -26.89
CA GLU A 100 38.99 11.46 -28.02
C GLU A 100 38.42 10.87 -29.33
N GLY A 101 37.09 11.03 -29.57
CA GLY A 101 36.41 10.52 -30.74
C GLY A 101 36.06 9.04 -30.69
N ILE A 102 36.43 8.32 -29.63
CA ILE A 102 36.07 6.91 -29.39
C ILE A 102 34.77 6.87 -28.53
N ARG A 103 33.84 5.98 -28.89
CA ARG A 103 32.57 5.81 -28.20
C ARG A 103 32.42 4.40 -27.62
N SER A 104 31.81 4.30 -26.46
CA SER A 104 31.35 3.02 -25.94
C SER A 104 30.13 2.48 -26.73
N SER A 105 29.70 1.28 -26.39
CA SER A 105 28.36 0.83 -26.73
C SER A 105 27.33 1.76 -26.11
N THR A 106 26.14 1.87 -26.74
CA THR A 106 25.01 2.56 -26.20
C THR A 106 24.26 1.64 -25.24
N TYR A 107 23.94 2.13 -24.07
CA TYR A 107 23.20 1.40 -23.02
C TYR A 107 21.87 2.10 -22.74
N ALA A 108 20.90 1.32 -22.25
CA ALA A 108 19.58 1.81 -21.88
C ALA A 108 19.34 1.68 -20.37
N ILE A 109 18.85 2.75 -19.77
CA ILE A 109 18.30 2.70 -18.40
C ILE A 109 16.79 2.84 -18.52
N THR A 110 16.08 1.77 -18.18
CA THR A 110 14.61 1.73 -18.20
C THR A 110 14.07 2.24 -16.88
N VAL A 111 13.23 3.27 -16.92
CA VAL A 111 12.56 3.82 -15.72
C VAL A 111 11.22 3.14 -15.52
N ILE A 112 11.07 2.51 -14.37
CA ILE A 112 9.86 1.81 -13.95
C ILE A 112 9.04 2.74 -13.07
N ASP A 113 7.78 2.91 -13.42
CA ASP A 113 6.81 3.68 -12.63
C ASP A 113 6.00 2.72 -11.76
N ARG A 114 6.14 2.76 -10.45
CA ARG A 114 5.40 1.89 -9.51
C ARG A 114 3.95 2.36 -9.38
N PRO A 115 3.01 1.45 -9.06
CA PRO A 115 1.63 1.83 -8.79
C PRO A 115 1.54 2.69 -7.53
N VAL A 116 0.68 3.71 -7.59
CA VAL A 116 0.38 4.61 -6.48
C VAL A 116 -1.13 4.60 -6.24
N ILE A 117 -1.54 4.56 -4.98
CA ILE A 117 -2.95 4.73 -4.59
C ILE A 117 -3.29 6.21 -4.77
N ARG A 118 -4.23 6.51 -5.67
CA ARG A 118 -4.69 7.88 -5.95
C ARG A 118 -5.73 8.34 -4.95
N SER A 119 -6.62 7.44 -4.56
CA SER A 119 -7.64 7.73 -3.57
C SER A 119 -7.93 6.51 -2.71
N LEU A 120 -8.20 6.75 -1.43
CA LEU A 120 -8.72 5.80 -0.47
C LEU A 120 -10.00 6.38 0.10
N LYS A 121 -11.11 5.64 0.00
CA LYS A 121 -12.41 5.96 0.63
C LYS A 121 -12.74 4.86 1.61
N VAL A 122 -13.10 5.24 2.83
CA VAL A 122 -13.47 4.32 3.90
C VAL A 122 -14.89 4.63 4.35
N ARG A 123 -15.77 3.65 4.27
CA ARG A 123 -17.16 3.72 4.69
C ARG A 123 -17.37 2.83 5.90
N LEU A 124 -18.03 3.35 6.91
CA LEU A 124 -18.33 2.68 8.16
C LEU A 124 -19.84 2.48 8.26
N THR A 125 -20.29 1.22 8.36
CA THR A 125 -21.68 0.87 8.61
C THR A 125 -21.75 0.27 10.01
N PRO A 126 -22.21 1.04 11.02
CA PRO A 126 -22.30 0.60 12.41
C PRO A 126 -23.27 -0.57 12.57
N PRO A 127 -23.16 -1.37 13.65
CA PRO A 127 -24.14 -2.41 13.96
C PRO A 127 -25.54 -1.83 14.15
N ALA A 128 -26.58 -2.56 13.71
CA ALA A 128 -27.96 -2.09 13.72
C ALA A 128 -28.48 -1.69 15.11
N TYR A 129 -27.98 -2.34 16.16
CA TYR A 129 -28.39 -2.05 17.54
C TYR A 129 -27.99 -0.65 18.02
N SER A 130 -26.89 -0.08 17.43
CA SER A 130 -26.36 1.21 17.86
C SER A 130 -27.18 2.41 17.40
N HIS A 131 -28.09 2.22 16.45
CA HIS A 131 -28.87 3.29 15.81
C HIS A 131 -28.02 4.43 15.21
N LEU A 132 -26.70 4.23 15.09
CA LEU A 132 -25.80 5.19 14.44
C LEU A 132 -25.96 5.12 12.93
N GLN A 133 -25.78 6.28 12.28
CA GLN A 133 -25.83 6.37 10.83
C GLN A 133 -24.53 5.91 10.19
N GLU A 134 -24.61 5.49 8.95
CA GLU A 134 -23.46 5.21 8.11
C GLU A 134 -22.60 6.47 7.95
N GLN A 135 -21.28 6.30 8.05
CA GLN A 135 -20.30 7.39 7.94
C GLN A 135 -19.34 7.11 6.77
N LEU A 136 -19.13 8.10 5.94
CA LEU A 136 -18.04 8.12 4.96
C LEU A 136 -16.93 9.02 5.51
N LEU A 137 -15.73 8.48 5.68
CA LEU A 137 -14.56 9.26 6.09
C LEU A 137 -14.09 10.18 4.96
N ASP A 138 -13.33 11.22 5.30
CA ASP A 138 -12.71 12.09 4.34
C ASP A 138 -11.81 11.29 3.39
N GLU A 139 -11.70 11.75 2.15
CA GLU A 139 -10.87 11.07 1.14
C GLU A 139 -9.40 11.03 1.57
N ASN A 140 -8.77 9.86 1.42
CA ASN A 140 -7.40 9.55 1.85
C ASN A 140 -7.20 9.55 3.37
N PHE A 141 -8.26 9.58 4.15
CA PHE A 141 -8.23 9.33 5.58
C PHE A 141 -8.58 7.87 5.85
N GLY A 142 -7.66 7.13 6.46
CA GLY A 142 -7.82 5.69 6.69
C GLY A 142 -7.88 5.28 8.15
N ASP A 143 -7.67 6.20 9.10
CA ASP A 143 -7.82 5.88 10.51
C ASP A 143 -9.29 5.70 10.86
N VAL A 144 -9.61 4.57 11.48
CA VAL A 144 -10.98 4.16 11.82
C VAL A 144 -11.14 4.13 13.33
N LEU A 145 -12.21 4.77 13.83
CA LEU A 145 -12.70 4.62 15.19
C LEU A 145 -14.16 4.18 15.11
N ALA A 146 -14.49 2.96 15.58
CA ALA A 146 -15.81 2.39 15.38
C ALA A 146 -16.17 1.36 16.45
N LEU A 147 -17.48 1.07 16.60
CA LEU A 147 -17.99 0.03 17.48
C LEU A 147 -17.59 -1.37 17.04
N PRO A 148 -17.45 -2.35 17.95
CA PRO A 148 -17.28 -3.76 17.59
C PRO A 148 -18.42 -4.22 16.67
N GLY A 149 -18.07 -4.93 15.59
CA GLY A 149 -19.06 -5.40 14.60
C GLY A 149 -19.39 -4.38 13.52
N THR A 150 -18.82 -3.18 13.53
CA THR A 150 -18.95 -2.23 12.40
C THR A 150 -18.40 -2.83 11.14
N LEU A 151 -19.17 -2.79 10.05
CA LEU A 151 -18.71 -3.18 8.74
C LEU A 151 -17.93 -2.02 8.12
N VAL A 152 -16.65 -2.25 7.88
CA VAL A 152 -15.77 -1.29 7.21
C VAL A 152 -15.63 -1.70 5.75
N ARG A 153 -15.92 -0.76 4.85
CA ARG A 153 -15.71 -0.92 3.41
C ARG A 153 -14.61 0.03 2.97
N TRP A 154 -13.55 -0.53 2.42
CA TRP A 154 -12.47 0.20 1.76
C TRP A 154 -12.69 0.21 0.26
N GLN A 155 -12.46 1.35 -0.36
CA GLN A 155 -12.45 1.50 -1.81
C GLN A 155 -11.24 2.32 -2.21
N ILE A 156 -10.43 1.81 -3.13
CA ILE A 156 -9.25 2.52 -3.65
C ILE A 156 -9.33 2.72 -5.15
N SER A 157 -8.66 3.75 -5.64
CA SER A 157 -8.26 3.89 -7.04
C SER A 157 -6.75 3.92 -7.16
N SER A 158 -6.21 3.46 -8.29
CA SER A 158 -4.77 3.36 -8.54
C SER A 158 -4.35 4.19 -9.75
N SER A 159 -3.05 4.50 -9.83
CA SER A 159 -2.44 5.15 -10.99
C SER A 159 -2.33 4.23 -12.20
N LYS A 160 -2.40 2.91 -12.00
CA LYS A 160 -2.25 1.84 -13.00
C LYS A 160 -3.25 0.73 -12.74
N ASP A 161 -3.43 -0.15 -13.72
CA ASP A 161 -4.12 -1.41 -13.57
C ASP A 161 -3.35 -2.32 -12.61
N LEU A 162 -4.09 -2.93 -11.69
CA LEU A 162 -3.51 -3.77 -10.66
C LEU A 162 -3.76 -5.24 -10.96
N ARG A 163 -2.70 -6.04 -10.82
CA ARG A 163 -2.79 -7.50 -10.75
C ARG A 163 -3.29 -7.95 -9.39
N ARG A 164 -2.92 -7.23 -8.33
CA ARG A 164 -3.27 -7.56 -6.95
C ARG A 164 -3.45 -6.28 -6.12
N ALA A 165 -4.51 -6.27 -5.31
CA ALA A 165 -4.73 -5.26 -4.29
C ALA A 165 -5.18 -5.96 -3.01
N GLN A 166 -4.55 -5.65 -1.87
CA GLN A 166 -4.80 -6.31 -0.59
C GLN A 166 -4.72 -5.31 0.56
N ILE A 167 -5.54 -5.52 1.59
CA ILE A 167 -5.38 -4.88 2.90
C ILE A 167 -4.62 -5.85 3.79
N MET A 168 -3.53 -5.38 4.36
CA MET A 168 -2.65 -6.14 5.25
C MET A 168 -2.82 -5.64 6.67
N PHE A 169 -3.13 -6.55 7.60
CA PHE A 169 -3.24 -6.23 9.02
C PHE A 169 -2.00 -6.68 9.78
N ASN A 170 -1.63 -5.94 10.83
CA ASN A 170 -0.45 -6.22 11.66
C ASN A 170 -0.47 -7.61 12.34
N TYR A 171 -1.64 -8.24 12.48
CA TYR A 171 -1.78 -9.60 13.00
C TYR A 171 -1.75 -10.69 11.91
N GLY A 172 -1.32 -10.35 10.69
CA GLY A 172 -1.08 -11.29 9.61
C GLY A 172 -2.28 -11.60 8.70
N LYS A 173 -3.48 -11.09 9.01
CA LYS A 173 -4.65 -11.23 8.14
C LYS A 173 -4.46 -10.39 6.88
N LYS A 174 -4.87 -10.95 5.73
CA LYS A 174 -4.88 -10.31 4.42
C LYS A 174 -6.28 -10.38 3.83
N ILE A 175 -6.72 -9.29 3.21
CA ILE A 175 -8.01 -9.23 2.52
C ILE A 175 -7.76 -8.74 1.09
N SER A 176 -8.15 -9.54 0.11
CA SER A 176 -8.08 -9.13 -1.29
C SER A 176 -9.20 -8.16 -1.62
N LEU A 177 -8.87 -7.11 -2.37
CA LEU A 177 -9.86 -6.18 -2.91
C LEU A 177 -10.34 -6.70 -4.26
N THR A 178 -11.66 -6.61 -4.47
CA THR A 178 -12.32 -6.96 -5.73
C THR A 178 -12.28 -5.76 -6.68
N ARG A 179 -11.88 -5.99 -7.92
CA ARG A 179 -11.87 -4.97 -8.99
C ARG A 179 -13.30 -4.68 -9.45
N HIS A 180 -13.61 -3.41 -9.63
CA HIS A 180 -14.84 -2.88 -10.22
C HIS A 180 -14.46 -2.00 -11.40
N GLU A 181 -14.76 -2.47 -12.60
CA GLU A 181 -14.45 -1.76 -13.83
C GLU A 181 -15.43 -0.59 -14.05
N SER A 182 -14.90 0.56 -14.37
CA SER A 182 -15.69 1.74 -14.73
C SER A 182 -15.05 2.49 -15.89
N ARG A 183 -15.79 2.61 -17.00
CA ARG A 183 -15.34 3.35 -18.19
C ARG A 183 -15.30 4.87 -17.99
N VAL A 184 -15.97 5.37 -16.96
CA VAL A 184 -16.13 6.82 -16.73
C VAL A 184 -15.17 7.35 -15.66
N GLN A 185 -14.98 6.59 -14.58
CA GLN A 185 -14.19 7.04 -13.41
C GLN A 185 -12.86 6.30 -13.25
N GLY A 186 -12.56 5.34 -14.12
CA GLY A 186 -11.44 4.41 -13.95
C GLY A 186 -11.78 3.30 -12.97
N ASP A 187 -10.93 2.27 -12.94
CA ASP A 187 -11.16 1.11 -12.11
C ASP A 187 -10.98 1.42 -10.63
N THR A 188 -11.86 0.84 -9.83
CA THR A 188 -11.78 0.88 -8.37
C THR A 188 -11.68 -0.54 -7.81
N TYR A 189 -11.12 -0.66 -6.63
CA TYR A 189 -10.94 -1.92 -5.93
C TYR A 189 -11.54 -1.79 -4.54
N SER A 190 -12.37 -2.74 -4.11
CA SER A 190 -13.01 -2.65 -2.79
C SER A 190 -12.97 -3.97 -2.02
N ALA A 191 -12.99 -3.86 -0.70
CA ALA A 191 -13.14 -4.96 0.24
C ALA A 191 -13.97 -4.53 1.44
N GLU A 192 -14.55 -5.50 2.14
CA GLU A 192 -15.34 -5.28 3.35
C GLU A 192 -14.89 -6.23 4.45
N LEU A 193 -14.95 -5.76 5.68
CA LEU A 193 -14.72 -6.57 6.88
C LEU A 193 -15.49 -6.01 8.07
N ALA A 194 -16.16 -6.88 8.82
CA ALA A 194 -16.65 -6.54 10.16
C ALA A 194 -15.47 -6.56 11.14
N ILE A 195 -15.27 -5.45 11.85
CA ILE A 195 -14.16 -5.26 12.78
C ILE A 195 -14.60 -5.54 14.23
N HIS A 196 -13.74 -6.23 14.99
CA HIS A 196 -14.01 -6.57 16.40
C HIS A 196 -12.84 -6.26 17.32
N THR A 197 -11.67 -6.01 16.78
CA THR A 197 -10.44 -5.79 17.54
C THR A 197 -9.64 -4.66 16.93
N ARG A 198 -8.90 -3.95 17.79
CA ARG A 198 -7.95 -2.93 17.34
C ARG A 198 -6.83 -3.55 16.49
N ALA A 199 -6.37 -2.81 15.50
CA ALA A 199 -5.29 -3.21 14.62
C ALA A 199 -4.61 -1.99 13.98
N THR A 200 -3.50 -2.21 13.28
CA THR A 200 -3.04 -1.34 12.22
C THR A 200 -3.16 -2.06 10.88
N TYR A 201 -3.39 -1.33 9.82
CA TYR A 201 -3.47 -1.88 8.48
C TYR A 201 -2.87 -0.93 7.46
N HIS A 202 -2.45 -1.50 6.35
CA HIS A 202 -2.05 -0.74 5.16
C HIS A 202 -2.57 -1.41 3.89
N VAL A 203 -2.49 -0.68 2.79
CA VAL A 203 -2.92 -1.18 1.48
C VAL A 203 -1.70 -1.48 0.63
N GLU A 204 -1.56 -2.74 0.24
CA GLU A 204 -0.57 -3.20 -0.74
C GLU A 204 -1.22 -3.36 -2.11
N VAL A 205 -0.59 -2.81 -3.12
CA VAL A 205 -1.01 -2.96 -4.51
C VAL A 205 0.18 -3.39 -5.38
N GLU A 206 -0.10 -4.21 -6.39
CA GLU A 206 0.89 -4.70 -7.34
C GLU A 206 0.34 -4.55 -8.76
N ASP A 207 1.09 -3.93 -9.65
CA ASP A 207 0.69 -3.73 -11.03
C ASP A 207 0.84 -5.00 -11.89
N MET A 208 0.48 -4.90 -13.18
CA MET A 208 0.54 -6.03 -14.12
C MET A 208 1.98 -6.50 -14.39
N ASP A 209 2.97 -5.63 -14.17
CA ASP A 209 4.39 -5.92 -14.35
C ASP A 209 5.04 -6.54 -13.09
N GLY A 210 4.30 -6.62 -11.98
CA GLY A 210 4.75 -7.21 -10.72
C GLY A 210 5.41 -6.22 -9.75
N PHE A 211 5.32 -4.91 -10.01
CA PHE A 211 5.84 -3.88 -9.10
C PHE A 211 4.81 -3.52 -8.04
N ALA A 212 5.25 -3.54 -6.79
CA ALA A 212 4.43 -3.11 -5.65
C ALA A 212 4.61 -1.62 -5.35
N ASN A 213 3.61 -1.02 -4.68
CA ASN A 213 3.74 0.32 -4.11
C ASN A 213 4.85 0.37 -3.05
N MET A 214 5.54 1.51 -2.96
CA MET A 214 6.58 1.72 -1.95
C MET A 214 6.01 2.40 -0.71
N ASN A 215 6.49 1.98 0.48
CA ASN A 215 6.20 2.62 1.75
C ASN A 215 4.70 2.89 1.96
N PRO A 216 3.85 1.83 1.97
CA PRO A 216 2.43 2.00 2.20
C PRO A 216 2.18 2.68 3.55
N ILE A 217 1.17 3.55 3.61
CA ILE A 217 0.80 4.25 4.83
C ILE A 217 0.11 3.27 5.77
N ASP A 218 0.58 3.20 7.02
CA ASP A 218 -0.10 2.47 8.09
C ASP A 218 -1.21 3.31 8.70
N TYR A 219 -2.42 2.77 8.70
CA TYR A 219 -3.61 3.36 9.30
C TYR A 219 -3.98 2.63 10.58
N LYS A 220 -4.59 3.34 11.53
CA LYS A 220 -5.07 2.79 12.78
C LYS A 220 -6.53 2.34 12.67
N LEU A 221 -6.83 1.24 13.33
CA LEU A 221 -8.17 0.75 13.53
C LEU A 221 -8.40 0.63 15.04
N GLU A 222 -9.15 1.56 15.59
CA GLU A 222 -9.48 1.64 17.00
C GLU A 222 -10.93 1.20 17.23
N ILE A 223 -11.16 0.53 18.35
CA ILE A 223 -12.49 0.05 18.73
C ILE A 223 -13.00 0.91 19.89
N MET A 224 -14.19 1.46 19.70
CA MET A 224 -14.93 2.17 20.76
C MET A 224 -15.35 1.19 21.85
N ILE A 225 -15.33 1.63 23.07
CA ILE A 225 -15.87 0.86 24.18
C ILE A 225 -17.39 0.86 24.07
N ASP A 226 -17.98 -0.34 24.13
CA ASP A 226 -19.41 -0.57 24.19
C ASP A 226 -19.70 -1.17 25.56
N GLU A 227 -20.34 -0.41 26.43
CA GLU A 227 -20.65 -0.87 27.80
C GLU A 227 -21.83 -1.85 27.74
N THR A 228 -21.80 -2.85 28.59
CA THR A 228 -22.91 -3.80 28.66
C THR A 228 -24.13 -3.11 29.29
N PRO A 229 -25.37 -3.40 28.78
CA PRO A 229 -26.59 -2.84 29.35
C PRO A 229 -26.74 -3.06 30.87
N ALA A 230 -27.03 -2.02 31.59
CA ALA A 230 -27.30 -2.07 33.03
C ALA A 230 -28.81 -2.12 33.27
N VAL A 231 -29.25 -3.12 34.04
CA VAL A 231 -30.67 -3.31 34.40
C VAL A 231 -30.84 -3.38 35.90
N ALA A 232 -31.78 -2.63 36.42
CA ALA A 232 -32.15 -2.67 37.85
C ALA A 232 -33.67 -2.75 38.00
N ILE A 233 -34.13 -3.63 38.92
CA ILE A 233 -35.51 -3.65 39.36
C ILE A 233 -35.64 -2.62 40.49
N VAL A 234 -36.23 -1.46 40.22
CA VAL A 234 -36.36 -0.37 41.15
C VAL A 234 -37.53 -0.61 42.09
N TYR A 235 -38.59 -1.22 41.59
CA TYR A 235 -39.75 -1.63 42.40
C TYR A 235 -40.17 -3.04 41.99
N PRO A 236 -40.41 -3.94 42.96
CA PRO A 236 -40.41 -3.71 44.43
C PRO A 236 -39.00 -3.61 45.04
N GLY A 237 -37.90 -3.95 44.34
CA GLY A 237 -36.54 -3.84 44.86
C GLY A 237 -36.19 -4.77 46.03
N LYS A 238 -37.17 -5.49 46.56
CA LYS A 238 -37.08 -6.45 47.65
C LYS A 238 -38.14 -7.54 47.50
N ASN A 239 -38.00 -8.62 48.24
CA ASN A 239 -39.04 -9.65 48.32
C ASN A 239 -40.32 -9.08 48.89
N ILE A 240 -41.45 -9.33 48.25
CA ILE A 240 -42.78 -8.91 48.69
C ILE A 240 -43.78 -10.06 48.61
N ASP A 241 -44.80 -10.00 49.44
CA ASP A 241 -45.95 -10.88 49.32
C ASP A 241 -46.97 -10.24 48.34
N ILE A 242 -47.51 -11.05 47.44
CA ILE A 242 -48.49 -10.59 46.46
C ILE A 242 -49.89 -10.64 47.14
N ALA A 243 -50.64 -9.54 47.05
CA ALA A 243 -51.98 -9.45 47.56
C ALA A 243 -52.98 -10.32 46.73
N ASN A 244 -54.22 -10.37 47.13
CA ASN A 244 -55.29 -11.22 46.52
C ASN A 244 -55.50 -10.95 45.01
N GLU A 245 -55.03 -9.80 44.54
CA GLU A 245 -55.17 -9.39 43.10
C GLU A 245 -54.19 -10.13 42.20
N MET A 246 -53.20 -10.87 42.75
CA MET A 246 -52.21 -11.63 42.00
C MET A 246 -51.45 -10.80 40.93
N GLN A 247 -51.35 -9.48 41.15
CA GLN A 247 -50.65 -8.55 40.24
C GLN A 247 -49.41 -7.99 40.92
N LEU A 248 -48.29 -8.02 40.21
CA LEU A 248 -47.05 -7.46 40.68
C LEU A 248 -46.59 -6.31 39.75
N PRO A 249 -46.77 -5.05 40.17
CA PRO A 249 -46.23 -3.94 39.42
C PRO A 249 -44.70 -3.97 39.48
N LEU A 250 -44.05 -3.84 38.33
CA LEU A 250 -42.59 -3.76 38.24
C LEU A 250 -42.19 -2.40 37.67
N ARG A 251 -41.17 -1.80 38.27
CA ARG A 251 -40.48 -0.63 37.72
C ARG A 251 -39.04 -1.01 37.46
N LEU A 252 -38.63 -0.89 36.22
CA LEU A 252 -37.29 -1.19 35.75
C LEU A 252 -36.57 0.11 35.42
N LYS A 253 -35.27 0.18 35.70
CA LYS A 253 -34.35 1.19 35.16
C LYS A 253 -33.37 0.46 34.30
N ILE A 254 -33.34 0.85 33.03
CA ILE A 254 -32.44 0.26 32.03
C ILE A 254 -31.61 1.39 31.46
N HIS A 255 -30.32 1.16 31.31
CA HIS A 255 -29.37 2.11 30.74
C HIS A 255 -28.41 1.40 29.85
N ASP A 256 -28.14 2.00 28.72
CA ASP A 256 -27.18 1.56 27.71
C ASP A 256 -26.75 2.78 26.91
N ASP A 257 -25.53 2.79 26.39
CA ASP A 257 -24.96 3.93 25.68
C ASP A 257 -25.38 3.95 24.20
N TYR A 258 -25.70 2.78 23.60
CA TYR A 258 -26.14 2.66 22.20
C TYR A 258 -27.56 2.11 22.05
N GLY A 259 -28.26 1.84 23.16
CA GLY A 259 -29.62 1.28 23.14
C GLY A 259 -29.65 -0.24 23.11
N PHE A 260 -30.83 -0.80 23.09
CA PHE A 260 -31.05 -2.25 23.16
C PHE A 260 -32.12 -2.69 22.16
N THR A 261 -31.93 -3.90 21.60
CA THR A 261 -32.84 -4.48 20.59
C THR A 261 -34.04 -5.17 21.20
N SER A 262 -33.97 -5.64 22.46
CA SER A 262 -35.05 -6.32 23.13
C SER A 262 -34.87 -6.27 24.67
N VAL A 263 -35.97 -6.20 25.38
CA VAL A 263 -36.05 -6.36 26.85
C VAL A 263 -36.97 -7.51 27.15
N LYS A 264 -36.53 -8.40 28.05
CA LYS A 264 -37.32 -9.57 28.46
C LYS A 264 -37.28 -9.72 30.00
N ILE A 265 -38.40 -10.09 30.59
CA ILE A 265 -38.46 -10.55 31.98
C ILE A 265 -38.35 -12.06 31.95
N ALA A 266 -37.41 -12.58 32.70
CA ALA A 266 -37.26 -14.01 32.93
C ALA A 266 -37.78 -14.33 34.36
N TYR A 267 -38.69 -15.26 34.50
CA TYR A 267 -39.22 -15.71 35.77
C TYR A 267 -39.35 -17.23 35.84
N ARG A 268 -39.34 -17.78 37.03
CA ARG A 268 -39.57 -19.21 37.27
C ARG A 268 -40.20 -19.44 38.65
N LEU A 269 -40.92 -20.54 38.80
CA LEU A 269 -41.44 -21.00 40.08
C LEU A 269 -40.32 -21.69 40.87
N VAL A 270 -39.90 -21.09 41.97
CA VAL A 270 -38.85 -21.64 42.84
C VAL A 270 -39.39 -22.55 43.94
N HIS A 271 -40.56 -22.19 44.53
CA HIS A 271 -41.18 -22.94 45.58
C HIS A 271 -42.70 -22.73 45.55
N SER A 272 -43.47 -23.82 45.71
CA SER A 272 -44.92 -23.78 45.83
C SER A 272 -45.39 -24.95 46.72
N ARG A 273 -46.53 -24.74 47.36
CA ARG A 273 -47.22 -25.84 48.11
C ARG A 273 -48.08 -26.69 47.17
N TYR A 274 -48.37 -26.23 45.96
CA TYR A 274 -49.33 -26.83 45.04
C TYR A 274 -48.70 -27.35 43.77
N GLU A 275 -47.55 -26.77 43.34
CA GLU A 275 -46.90 -27.12 42.12
C GLU A 275 -45.42 -27.44 42.33
N LYS A 276 -44.85 -28.24 41.44
CA LYS A 276 -43.42 -28.55 41.53
C LYS A 276 -42.58 -27.37 41.05
N PRO A 277 -41.47 -27.05 41.70
CA PRO A 277 -40.51 -26.03 41.23
C PRO A 277 -40.10 -26.31 39.77
N VAL A 278 -39.93 -25.23 39.01
CA VAL A 278 -39.51 -25.28 37.60
C VAL A 278 -38.07 -24.77 37.50
N GLU A 279 -37.20 -25.56 36.91
CA GLU A 279 -35.77 -25.17 36.76
C GLU A 279 -35.58 -24.22 35.61
N THR A 280 -36.40 -24.27 34.55
CA THR A 280 -36.32 -23.44 33.38
C THR A 280 -37.01 -22.10 33.54
N PHE A 281 -36.44 -21.03 32.99
CA PHE A 281 -37.05 -19.71 32.99
C PHE A 281 -38.10 -19.57 31.88
N THR A 282 -39.20 -18.93 32.21
CA THR A 282 -40.19 -18.43 31.25
C THR A 282 -39.84 -16.97 30.94
N PHE A 283 -39.96 -16.57 29.67
CA PHE A 283 -39.61 -15.22 29.22
C PHE A 283 -40.86 -14.47 28.74
N ILE A 284 -41.01 -13.22 29.21
CA ILE A 284 -42.01 -12.27 28.70
C ILE A 284 -41.26 -11.12 28.05
N ALA A 285 -41.57 -10.85 26.78
CA ALA A 285 -41.04 -9.69 26.08
C ALA A 285 -41.73 -8.41 26.55
N ILE A 286 -40.93 -7.37 26.83
CA ILE A 286 -41.45 -6.03 27.12
C ILE A 286 -41.36 -5.22 25.81
N PRO A 287 -42.48 -4.62 25.33
CA PRO A 287 -42.43 -3.75 24.16
C PRO A 287 -41.57 -2.51 24.49
N ILE A 288 -40.65 -2.18 23.60
CA ILE A 288 -39.82 -0.98 23.67
C ILE A 288 -40.44 0.01 22.69
N SER A 289 -40.76 1.21 23.17
CA SER A 289 -41.29 2.31 22.35
C SER A 289 -40.20 3.33 22.02
#